data_33539fac2b76113c36bcbdc6f0fb59e8
#
_entry.id   33539fac2b76113c36bcbdc6f0fb59e8
#
_cell.length_a   1.000
_cell.length_b   1.000
_cell.length_c   1.000
_cell.angle_alpha   90.00
_cell.angle_beta   90.00
_cell.angle_gamma   90.00
#
_symmetry.space_group_name_H-M   'P 1'
#
loop_
_entity.id
_entity.type
_entity.pdbx_description
1 polymer ?
#
loop_
_entity_poly.entity_id
_entity_poly.type
_entity_poly.pdbx_seq_one_letter_code
_entity_poly.pdbx_strand_id
1 'polypeptide(L)'
;MTVYPVKYSALLRQPEFLLPKPELRKLIARVSDNLVSITDESGEFLLRLDDGRVIDTKGWAGWEWTHGIGLYGMYHYYQQTGDPLTLQRIDDWFRARLAEGTPTKNVNTACPFLTLACRYEETRDPTLLPVLERWAEWVMYEMPRTEHHGIQHLVYNNENHQQMWDDTLMMSVMPLAKIGQLLNRPEFVEEATYQFLLHNQYLMDRKSGLWFHGWTFDGQHNFAEARWARGNSWLTIAIPDFIELMNWPEQHATRRYLLQVLETQVRALAQCQHESGLWHTLLDDNDSYLEASATAGFAYGILKAIRKRYISRDYTPVAERALQGVIERINDAGELTQVTFGTAMGNDLDYYRQVPLTSMPYGQAMALLCLTEYLRVYL
;
A
#
# COMPACT_ATOMS: atom_id res chain seq x y z
N MET A 1 -18.63 9.23 -29.30
CA MET A 1 -18.86 8.62 -27.98
C MET A 1 -19.49 7.26 -28.21
N THR A 2 -18.72 6.20 -28.14
CA THR A 2 -19.25 4.84 -28.30
C THR A 2 -19.67 4.38 -26.90
N VAL A 3 -20.97 4.46 -26.63
CA VAL A 3 -21.56 3.90 -25.41
C VAL A 3 -21.61 2.38 -25.60
N TYR A 4 -20.72 1.66 -24.92
CA TYR A 4 -20.81 0.20 -24.86
C TYR A 4 -22.00 -0.17 -23.97
N PRO A 5 -22.94 -0.99 -24.45
CA PRO A 5 -24.07 -1.44 -23.65
C PRO A 5 -23.54 -2.33 -22.52
N VAL A 6 -23.66 -1.87 -21.29
CA VAL A 6 -23.37 -2.67 -20.09
C VAL A 6 -24.39 -3.81 -20.05
N LYS A 7 -23.94 -5.06 -20.27
CA LYS A 7 -24.78 -6.23 -20.02
C LYS A 7 -24.94 -6.39 -18.51
N TYR A 8 -26.06 -5.90 -17.99
CA TYR A 8 -26.44 -5.98 -16.58
C TYR A 8 -26.39 -7.41 -15.98
N SER A 9 -26.49 -8.44 -16.82
CA SER A 9 -26.41 -9.85 -16.40
C SER A 9 -25.02 -10.26 -15.86
N ALA A 10 -23.94 -9.55 -16.22
CA ALA A 10 -22.62 -9.81 -15.66
C ALA A 10 -22.44 -9.22 -14.24
N LEU A 11 -23.28 -8.23 -13.88
CA LEU A 11 -23.29 -7.64 -12.53
C LEU A 11 -23.93 -8.55 -11.48
N LEU A 12 -24.74 -9.54 -11.90
CA LEU A 12 -25.49 -10.43 -11.03
C LEU A 12 -24.89 -11.84 -10.93
N ARG A 13 -23.83 -12.16 -11.69
CA ARG A 13 -23.09 -13.40 -11.46
C ARG A 13 -22.23 -13.21 -10.21
N GLN A 14 -22.63 -13.85 -9.13
CA GLN A 14 -21.71 -14.14 -8.06
C GLN A 14 -20.62 -15.04 -8.66
N PRO A 15 -19.34 -14.67 -8.54
CA PRO A 15 -18.25 -15.55 -8.94
C PRO A 15 -18.38 -16.89 -8.21
N GLU A 16 -18.03 -18.00 -8.87
CA GLU A 16 -18.16 -19.35 -8.32
C GLU A 16 -17.33 -19.58 -7.03
N PHE A 17 -16.38 -18.69 -6.73
CA PHE A 17 -15.41 -18.80 -5.63
C PHE A 17 -15.67 -17.83 -4.47
N LEU A 18 -16.81 -17.17 -4.42
CA LEU A 18 -17.09 -16.21 -3.38
C LEU A 18 -17.36 -16.89 -2.03
N LEU A 19 -16.63 -16.46 -1.03
CA LEU A 19 -17.04 -16.71 0.35
C LEU A 19 -18.38 -16.01 0.61
N PRO A 20 -19.37 -16.69 1.22
CA PRO A 20 -20.56 -16.03 1.70
C PRO A 20 -20.20 -14.84 2.61
N LYS A 21 -21.00 -13.77 2.58
CA LYS A 21 -20.75 -12.56 3.39
C LYS A 21 -20.42 -12.83 4.85
N PRO A 22 -21.11 -13.74 5.58
CA PRO A 22 -20.77 -14.08 6.96
C PRO A 22 -19.36 -14.70 7.10
N GLU A 23 -18.99 -15.58 6.16
CA GLU A 23 -17.67 -16.25 6.17
C GLU A 23 -16.54 -15.26 5.86
N LEU A 24 -16.78 -14.35 4.90
CA LEU A 24 -15.85 -13.28 4.59
C LEU A 24 -15.61 -12.35 5.80
N ARG A 25 -16.68 -12.00 6.54
CA ARG A 25 -16.55 -11.21 7.77
C ARG A 25 -15.78 -11.94 8.87
N LYS A 26 -15.99 -13.25 9.04
CA LYS A 26 -15.19 -14.06 9.97
C LYS A 26 -13.74 -14.10 9.58
N LEU A 27 -13.44 -14.23 8.28
CA LEU A 27 -12.06 -14.21 7.78
C LEU A 27 -11.41 -12.86 8.04
N ILE A 28 -12.08 -11.75 7.74
CA ILE A 28 -11.61 -10.39 8.04
C ILE A 28 -11.32 -10.21 9.53
N ALA A 29 -12.22 -10.69 10.40
CA ALA A 29 -12.03 -10.62 11.84
C ALA A 29 -10.77 -11.39 12.27
N ARG A 30 -10.59 -12.65 11.80
CA ARG A 30 -9.39 -13.44 12.11
C ARG A 30 -8.09 -12.74 11.65
N VAL A 31 -8.08 -12.21 10.45
CA VAL A 31 -6.89 -11.48 9.92
C VAL A 31 -6.63 -10.23 10.77
N SER A 32 -7.68 -9.48 11.13
CA SER A 32 -7.55 -8.31 11.99
C SER A 32 -7.09 -8.66 13.41
N ASP A 33 -7.59 -9.77 13.99
CA ASP A 33 -7.17 -10.25 15.30
C ASP A 33 -5.70 -10.70 15.29
N ASN A 34 -5.28 -11.42 14.26
CA ASN A 34 -3.88 -11.79 14.08
C ASN A 34 -2.98 -10.58 13.93
N LEU A 35 -3.36 -9.60 13.09
CA LEU A 35 -2.59 -8.37 12.89
C LEU A 35 -2.27 -7.64 14.21
N VAL A 36 -3.22 -7.56 15.13
CA VAL A 36 -3.04 -6.85 16.41
C VAL A 36 -2.38 -7.70 17.49
N SER A 37 -2.31 -9.03 17.29
CA SER A 37 -1.74 -9.97 18.26
C SER A 37 -0.39 -10.56 17.83
N ILE A 38 0.05 -10.31 16.58
CA ILE A 38 1.32 -10.84 16.09
C ILE A 38 2.50 -10.33 16.92
N THR A 39 3.40 -11.23 17.27
CA THR A 39 4.60 -10.94 18.08
C THR A 39 5.83 -11.55 17.42
N ASP A 40 6.99 -11.01 17.73
CA ASP A 40 8.27 -11.60 17.39
C ASP A 40 8.80 -12.44 18.57
N GLU A 41 8.53 -13.74 18.55
CA GLU A 41 9.03 -14.67 19.57
C GLU A 41 10.52 -15.01 19.37
N SER A 42 11.04 -14.83 18.16
CA SER A 42 12.44 -15.16 17.83
C SER A 42 13.41 -14.05 18.16
N GLY A 43 12.97 -12.81 18.16
CA GLY A 43 13.81 -11.61 18.22
C GLY A 43 14.58 -11.32 16.93
N GLU A 44 14.31 -12.06 15.85
CA GLU A 44 14.98 -11.88 14.54
C GLU A 44 14.46 -10.64 13.78
N PHE A 45 13.27 -10.14 14.16
CA PHE A 45 12.64 -9.01 13.51
C PHE A 45 12.85 -7.68 14.24
N LEU A 46 13.80 -7.66 15.19
CA LEU A 46 14.18 -6.45 15.91
C LEU A 46 15.22 -5.67 15.10
N LEU A 47 14.86 -4.47 14.67
CA LEU A 47 15.79 -3.52 14.05
C LEU A 47 16.54 -2.75 15.15
N ARG A 48 17.86 -2.93 15.23
CA ARG A 48 18.73 -2.19 16.15
C ARG A 48 19.25 -0.95 15.45
N LEU A 49 18.98 0.21 16.04
CA LEU A 49 19.42 1.48 15.51
C LEU A 49 20.83 1.84 16.02
N ASP A 50 21.53 2.69 15.25
CA ASP A 50 22.88 3.16 15.59
C ASP A 50 22.92 3.95 16.90
N ASP A 51 21.81 4.56 17.33
CA ASP A 51 21.66 5.27 18.60
C ASP A 51 21.31 4.36 19.79
N GLY A 52 21.24 3.05 19.57
CA GLY A 52 20.98 2.03 20.57
C GLY A 52 19.50 1.69 20.79
N ARG A 53 18.58 2.39 20.16
CA ARG A 53 17.15 2.01 20.19
C ARG A 53 16.92 0.70 19.45
N VAL A 54 15.86 0.01 19.86
CA VAL A 54 15.41 -1.23 19.22
C VAL A 54 13.97 -1.05 18.76
N ILE A 55 13.73 -1.26 17.47
CA ILE A 55 12.42 -1.18 16.86
C ILE A 55 11.92 -2.60 16.56
N ASP A 56 10.79 -2.96 17.15
CA ASP A 56 10.09 -4.19 16.79
C ASP A 56 9.36 -3.96 15.45
N THR A 57 9.82 -4.65 14.41
CA THR A 57 9.24 -4.52 13.06
C THR A 57 8.09 -5.48 12.82
N LYS A 58 7.82 -6.39 13.76
CA LYS A 58 6.76 -7.41 13.65
C LYS A 58 5.61 -7.19 14.62
N GLY A 59 5.85 -6.76 15.84
CA GLY A 59 4.81 -6.56 16.84
C GLY A 59 3.93 -5.34 16.54
N TRP A 60 2.67 -5.38 17.00
CA TRP A 60 1.69 -4.31 16.75
C TRP A 60 1.97 -3.01 17.53
N ALA A 61 2.81 -3.06 18.54
CA ALA A 61 3.11 -1.92 19.40
C ALA A 61 4.11 -0.90 18.83
N GLY A 62 4.64 -1.13 17.61
CA GLY A 62 5.56 -0.22 16.94
C GLY A 62 4.86 0.94 16.23
N TRP A 63 5.65 1.85 15.66
CA TRP A 63 5.20 2.91 14.76
C TRP A 63 6.03 2.85 13.48
N GLU A 64 5.52 2.14 12.49
CA GLU A 64 6.15 1.88 11.20
C GLU A 64 5.11 1.82 10.06
N TRP A 65 5.55 1.74 8.82
CA TRP A 65 4.68 1.62 7.66
C TRP A 65 3.72 0.43 7.75
N THR A 66 4.17 -0.68 8.30
CA THR A 66 3.35 -1.88 8.49
C THR A 66 2.10 -1.58 9.33
N HIS A 67 2.26 -0.80 10.41
CA HIS A 67 1.14 -0.33 11.25
C HIS A 67 0.25 0.66 10.47
N GLY A 68 0.87 1.55 9.69
CA GLY A 68 0.14 2.50 8.84
C GLY A 68 -0.80 1.82 7.86
N ILE A 69 -0.33 0.78 7.16
CA ILE A 69 -1.16 0.01 6.22
C ILE A 69 -2.24 -0.79 6.97
N GLY A 70 -1.90 -1.37 8.13
CA GLY A 70 -2.87 -2.08 8.97
C GLY A 70 -3.99 -1.18 9.46
N LEU A 71 -3.66 -0.02 9.99
CA LEU A 71 -4.61 1.00 10.43
C LEU A 71 -5.49 1.49 9.26
N TYR A 72 -4.90 1.67 8.08
CA TYR A 72 -5.62 2.06 6.87
C TYR A 72 -6.62 0.99 6.44
N GLY A 73 -6.22 -0.28 6.47
CA GLY A 73 -7.12 -1.41 6.20
C GLY A 73 -8.28 -1.51 7.20
N MET A 74 -7.98 -1.34 8.50
CA MET A 74 -9.00 -1.30 9.55
C MET A 74 -9.95 -0.11 9.36
N TYR A 75 -9.42 1.06 9.00
CA TYR A 75 -10.24 2.24 8.75
C TYR A 75 -11.20 2.04 7.58
N HIS A 76 -10.74 1.42 6.48
CA HIS A 76 -11.60 1.05 5.36
C HIS A 76 -12.71 0.08 5.78
N TYR A 77 -12.40 -0.90 6.63
CA TYR A 77 -13.40 -1.83 7.17
C TYR A 77 -14.42 -1.13 8.05
N TYR A 78 -13.96 -0.27 8.96
CA TYR A 78 -14.84 0.55 9.80
C TYR A 78 -15.75 1.45 8.96
N GLN A 79 -15.21 2.18 8.00
CA GLN A 79 -15.98 3.05 7.11
C GLN A 79 -17.09 2.31 6.36
N GLN A 80 -16.85 1.05 6.06
CA GLN A 80 -17.80 0.23 5.31
C GLN A 80 -18.84 -0.45 6.18
N THR A 81 -18.51 -0.78 7.41
CA THR A 81 -19.34 -1.62 8.29
C THR A 81 -19.89 -0.89 9.51
N GLY A 82 -19.27 0.20 9.91
CA GLY A 82 -19.56 0.88 11.18
C GLY A 82 -19.11 0.08 12.41
N ASP A 83 -18.20 -0.91 12.25
CA ASP A 83 -17.78 -1.78 13.34
C ASP A 83 -17.09 -1.02 14.48
N PRO A 84 -17.71 -0.92 15.68
CA PRO A 84 -17.17 -0.12 16.76
C PRO A 84 -15.89 -0.70 17.37
N LEU A 85 -15.69 -2.02 17.30
CA LEU A 85 -14.49 -2.66 17.82
C LEU A 85 -13.26 -2.29 16.97
N THR A 86 -13.42 -2.31 15.66
CA THR A 86 -12.36 -1.88 14.72
C THR A 86 -12.00 -0.41 14.95
N LEU A 87 -12.99 0.45 15.12
CA LEU A 87 -12.75 1.87 15.44
C LEU A 87 -11.98 2.04 16.76
N GLN A 88 -12.41 1.31 17.79
CA GLN A 88 -11.75 1.34 19.10
C GLN A 88 -10.27 0.91 18.99
N ARG A 89 -9.98 -0.15 18.23
CA ARG A 89 -8.58 -0.60 17.99
C ARG A 89 -7.71 0.48 17.35
N ILE A 90 -8.25 1.20 16.38
CA ILE A 90 -7.55 2.32 15.74
C ILE A 90 -7.27 3.44 16.75
N ASP A 91 -8.29 3.87 17.48
CA ASP A 91 -8.19 4.99 18.43
C ASP A 91 -7.29 4.64 19.62
N ASP A 92 -7.35 3.40 20.14
CA ASP A 92 -6.49 2.93 21.22
C ASP A 92 -5.03 2.85 20.78
N TRP A 93 -4.76 2.41 19.55
CA TRP A 93 -3.40 2.38 19.02
C TRP A 93 -2.81 3.78 18.92
N PHE A 94 -3.52 4.74 18.33
CA PHE A 94 -3.04 6.12 18.23
C PHE A 94 -2.87 6.75 19.61
N ARG A 95 -3.82 6.56 20.52
CA ARG A 95 -3.71 7.09 21.89
C ARG A 95 -2.46 6.57 22.59
N ALA A 96 -2.20 5.26 22.52
CA ALA A 96 -1.03 4.65 23.14
C ALA A 96 0.28 5.17 22.52
N ARG A 97 0.36 5.16 21.18
CA ARG A 97 1.60 5.56 20.48
C ARG A 97 1.90 7.05 20.61
N LEU A 98 0.89 7.91 20.55
CA LEU A 98 1.07 9.35 20.74
C LEU A 98 1.47 9.72 22.17
N ALA A 99 1.01 8.94 23.16
CA ALA A 99 1.43 9.13 24.57
C ALA A 99 2.91 8.78 24.80
N GLU A 100 3.49 7.88 24.01
CA GLU A 100 4.93 7.54 24.03
C GLU A 100 5.79 8.60 23.32
N GLY A 101 5.17 9.49 22.57
CA GLY A 101 5.81 10.47 21.70
C GLY A 101 5.86 10.00 20.23
N THR A 102 6.18 10.94 19.35
CA THR A 102 6.29 10.63 17.92
C THR A 102 7.62 9.93 17.60
N PRO A 103 7.66 8.98 16.66
CA PRO A 103 8.89 8.29 16.29
C PRO A 103 9.87 9.20 15.54
N THR A 104 11.07 8.69 15.25
CA THR A 104 12.00 9.31 14.31
C THR A 104 11.33 9.48 12.96
N LYS A 105 11.47 10.66 12.39
CA LYS A 105 10.87 11.01 11.09
C LYS A 105 11.64 10.36 9.94
N ASN A 106 10.96 9.57 9.14
CA ASN A 106 11.46 8.97 7.90
C ASN A 106 10.28 8.62 6.97
N VAL A 107 10.56 8.05 5.79
CA VAL A 107 9.50 7.66 4.82
C VAL A 107 8.46 6.75 5.46
N ASN A 108 8.89 5.74 6.18
CA ASN A 108 8.03 4.69 6.72
C ASN A 108 7.17 5.17 7.87
N THR A 109 7.74 5.99 8.76
CA THR A 109 7.02 6.50 9.94
C THR A 109 5.99 7.58 9.61
N ALA A 110 5.98 8.09 8.37
CA ALA A 110 4.92 8.97 7.88
C ALA A 110 3.61 8.22 7.55
N CYS A 111 3.67 6.92 7.25
CA CYS A 111 2.53 6.15 6.78
C CYS A 111 1.29 6.15 7.71
N PRO A 112 1.41 5.98 9.05
CA PRO A 112 0.25 6.00 9.95
C PRO A 112 -0.54 7.31 9.93
N PHE A 113 0.10 8.42 9.53
CA PHE A 113 -0.56 9.73 9.49
C PHE A 113 -1.68 9.82 8.46
N LEU A 114 -1.72 8.93 7.46
CA LEU A 114 -2.84 8.83 6.53
C LEU A 114 -4.15 8.52 7.28
N THR A 115 -4.13 7.51 8.14
CA THR A 115 -5.30 7.14 8.95
C THR A 115 -5.56 8.15 10.06
N LEU A 116 -4.51 8.70 10.69
CA LEU A 116 -4.67 9.75 11.71
C LEU A 116 -5.36 10.99 11.13
N ALA A 117 -5.01 11.38 9.90
CA ALA A 117 -5.66 12.49 9.21
C ALA A 117 -7.15 12.19 8.93
N CYS A 118 -7.49 10.97 8.55
CA CYS A 118 -8.89 10.55 8.41
C CYS A 118 -9.64 10.63 9.75
N ARG A 119 -9.01 10.19 10.84
CA ARG A 119 -9.61 10.31 12.18
C ARG A 119 -9.81 11.76 12.61
N TYR A 120 -8.83 12.64 12.34
CA TYR A 120 -9.01 14.07 12.57
C TYR A 120 -10.16 14.66 11.74
N GLU A 121 -10.30 14.25 10.48
CA GLU A 121 -11.41 14.71 9.63
C GLU A 121 -12.79 14.39 10.23
N GLU A 122 -12.95 13.21 10.82
CA GLU A 122 -14.19 12.78 11.46
C GLU A 122 -14.42 13.41 12.84
N THR A 123 -13.38 13.45 13.69
CA THR A 123 -13.52 13.82 15.11
C THR A 123 -13.33 15.32 15.35
N ARG A 124 -12.52 15.98 14.52
CA ARG A 124 -12.06 17.36 14.74
C ARG A 124 -11.36 17.54 16.09
N ASP A 125 -10.76 16.49 16.61
CA ASP A 125 -10.01 16.55 17.85
C ASP A 125 -8.81 17.49 17.71
N PRO A 126 -8.83 18.65 18.43
CA PRO A 126 -7.80 19.66 18.27
C PRO A 126 -6.40 19.19 18.71
N THR A 127 -6.31 18.11 19.48
CA THR A 127 -5.03 17.57 19.95
C THR A 127 -4.24 16.91 18.82
N LEU A 128 -4.90 16.44 17.77
CA LEU A 128 -4.28 15.77 16.62
C LEU A 128 -3.71 16.77 15.60
N LEU A 129 -4.27 17.98 15.54
CA LEU A 129 -3.89 18.97 14.52
C LEU A 129 -2.39 19.32 14.54
N PRO A 130 -1.78 19.69 15.69
CA PRO A 130 -0.35 20.05 15.71
C PRO A 130 0.58 18.92 15.31
N VAL A 131 0.17 17.68 15.51
CA VAL A 131 0.95 16.50 15.14
C VAL A 131 0.91 16.31 13.62
N LEU A 132 -0.27 16.41 13.02
CA LEU A 132 -0.47 16.31 11.58
C LEU A 132 0.29 17.41 10.83
N GLU A 133 0.16 18.67 11.28
CA GLU A 133 0.86 19.82 10.68
C GLU A 133 2.38 19.61 10.71
N ARG A 134 2.95 19.29 11.87
CA ARG A 134 4.40 19.10 12.05
C ARG A 134 4.97 18.01 11.15
N TRP A 135 4.24 16.91 10.95
CA TRP A 135 4.69 15.82 10.10
C TRP A 135 4.57 16.17 8.62
N ALA A 136 3.46 16.80 8.20
CA ALA A 136 3.29 17.24 6.82
C ALA A 136 4.30 18.32 6.43
N GLU A 137 4.56 19.29 7.33
CA GLU A 137 5.59 20.31 7.12
C GLU A 137 7.00 19.72 7.01
N TRP A 138 7.30 18.72 7.85
CA TRP A 138 8.57 18.00 7.74
C TRP A 138 8.70 17.28 6.38
N VAL A 139 7.67 16.56 5.94
CA VAL A 139 7.68 15.88 4.63
C VAL A 139 7.83 16.90 3.51
N MET A 140 7.18 18.05 3.63
CA MET A 140 7.21 19.10 2.61
C MET A 140 8.55 19.83 2.53
N TYR A 141 9.10 20.25 3.68
CA TYR A 141 10.17 21.25 3.72
C TYR A 141 11.51 20.75 4.25
N GLU A 142 11.53 19.69 5.05
CA GLU A 142 12.74 19.22 5.74
C GLU A 142 13.21 17.86 5.28
N MET A 143 12.31 17.03 4.75
CA MET A 143 12.64 15.68 4.29
C MET A 143 13.66 15.76 3.14
N PRO A 144 14.76 14.99 3.18
CA PRO A 144 15.77 15.01 2.14
C PRO A 144 15.20 14.81 0.74
N ARG A 145 15.75 15.54 -0.21
CA ARG A 145 15.36 15.50 -1.63
C ARG A 145 16.50 15.01 -2.51
N THR A 146 16.12 14.31 -3.56
CA THR A 146 17.03 13.93 -4.64
C THR A 146 17.19 15.06 -5.65
N GLU A 147 18.02 14.88 -6.65
CA GLU A 147 17.99 15.67 -7.87
C GLU A 147 16.53 15.72 -8.40
N HIS A 148 16.14 16.84 -8.96
CA HIS A 148 14.77 17.14 -9.38
C HIS A 148 13.72 17.11 -8.25
N HIS A 149 14.14 17.27 -6.99
CA HIS A 149 13.26 17.38 -5.83
C HIS A 149 12.39 16.14 -5.54
N GLY A 150 12.76 14.94 -6.02
CA GLY A 150 12.13 13.71 -5.58
C GLY A 150 12.33 13.48 -4.07
N ILE A 151 11.36 12.90 -3.39
CA ILE A 151 11.55 12.50 -2.00
C ILE A 151 12.60 11.40 -1.94
N GLN A 152 13.71 11.68 -1.23
CA GLN A 152 14.74 10.68 -0.96
C GLN A 152 14.21 9.63 0.01
N HIS A 153 14.39 8.36 -0.33
CA HIS A 153 13.85 7.24 0.48
C HIS A 153 14.64 7.05 1.78
N LEU A 154 14.57 8.04 2.66
CA LEU A 154 15.17 7.99 4.01
C LEU A 154 14.46 6.97 4.89
N VAL A 155 15.20 6.04 5.47
CA VAL A 155 14.73 5.07 6.47
C VAL A 155 15.64 5.08 7.69
N TYR A 156 15.33 4.28 8.72
CA TYR A 156 16.24 4.10 9.85
C TYR A 156 17.62 3.61 9.38
N ASN A 157 18.69 4.12 9.98
CA ASN A 157 20.09 3.75 9.72
C ASN A 157 20.55 3.89 8.25
N ASN A 158 19.71 4.40 7.34
CA ASN A 158 20.11 4.54 5.95
C ASN A 158 19.44 5.76 5.30
N GLU A 159 20.28 6.70 4.86
CA GLU A 159 19.81 7.89 4.16
C GLU A 159 19.37 7.61 2.73
N ASN A 160 19.83 6.51 2.12
CA ASN A 160 19.58 6.18 0.72
C ASN A 160 19.82 7.41 -0.20
N HIS A 161 21.02 7.98 -0.09
CA HIS A 161 21.38 9.23 -0.79
C HIS A 161 21.00 9.16 -2.27
N GLN A 162 20.32 10.21 -2.75
CA GLN A 162 19.88 10.35 -4.13
C GLN A 162 18.99 9.21 -4.66
N GLN A 163 18.29 8.46 -3.79
CA GLN A 163 17.45 7.35 -4.21
C GLN A 163 15.96 7.66 -4.06
N MET A 164 15.19 7.33 -5.09
CA MET A 164 13.72 7.29 -5.09
C MET A 164 13.27 5.83 -5.19
N TRP A 165 12.36 5.41 -4.30
CA TRP A 165 11.78 4.07 -4.30
C TRP A 165 10.26 4.16 -4.47
N ASP A 166 9.68 3.11 -5.05
CA ASP A 166 8.25 3.05 -5.34
C ASP A 166 7.36 3.08 -4.09
N ASP A 167 7.83 2.56 -2.96
CA ASP A 167 7.14 2.59 -1.65
C ASP A 167 6.80 4.01 -1.18
N THR A 168 7.63 4.99 -1.49
CA THR A 168 7.54 6.36 -0.99
C THR A 168 6.16 7.00 -1.27
N LEU A 169 5.56 6.66 -2.42
CA LEU A 169 4.27 7.19 -2.81
C LEU A 169 3.17 6.81 -1.83
N MET A 170 3.13 5.54 -1.41
CA MET A 170 2.14 5.10 -0.42
C MET A 170 2.50 5.56 0.99
N MET A 171 3.78 5.51 1.37
CA MET A 171 4.20 5.70 2.76
C MET A 171 4.20 7.17 3.20
N SER A 172 4.61 8.10 2.34
CA SER A 172 4.77 9.52 2.70
C SER A 172 3.93 10.47 1.85
N VAL A 173 3.76 10.18 0.55
CA VAL A 173 3.08 11.10 -0.37
C VAL A 173 1.57 11.07 -0.16
N MET A 174 0.98 9.91 0.06
CA MET A 174 -0.44 9.79 0.38
C MET A 174 -0.84 10.52 1.67
N PRO A 175 -0.11 10.37 2.80
CA PRO A 175 -0.35 11.17 3.99
C PRO A 175 -0.24 12.69 3.74
N LEU A 176 0.81 13.13 3.03
CA LEU A 176 1.00 14.54 2.68
C LEU A 176 -0.21 15.11 1.92
N ALA A 177 -0.68 14.38 0.90
CA ALA A 177 -1.84 14.77 0.11
C ALA A 177 -3.11 14.89 0.96
N LYS A 178 -3.37 13.88 1.81
CA LYS A 178 -4.56 13.86 2.69
C LYS A 178 -4.53 15.02 3.68
N ILE A 179 -3.40 15.27 4.33
CA ILE A 179 -3.24 16.38 5.26
C ILE A 179 -3.35 17.72 4.53
N GLY A 180 -2.75 17.84 3.34
CA GLY A 180 -2.84 19.04 2.52
C GLY A 180 -4.26 19.45 2.18
N GLN A 181 -5.10 18.49 1.77
CA GLN A 181 -6.53 18.75 1.55
C GLN A 181 -7.25 19.15 2.83
N LEU A 182 -7.01 18.40 3.90
CA LEU A 182 -7.68 18.58 5.18
C LEU A 182 -7.41 19.94 5.81
N LEU A 183 -6.18 20.45 5.66
CA LEU A 183 -5.73 21.73 6.22
C LEU A 183 -5.82 22.88 5.21
N ASN A 184 -6.36 22.64 4.01
CA ASN A 184 -6.42 23.61 2.93
C ASN A 184 -5.04 24.20 2.57
N ARG A 185 -4.04 23.31 2.46
CA ARG A 185 -2.65 23.60 2.07
C ARG A 185 -2.42 23.11 0.64
N PRO A 186 -2.79 23.89 -0.38
CA PRO A 186 -2.70 23.45 -1.78
C PRO A 186 -1.28 23.09 -2.21
N GLU A 187 -0.25 23.73 -1.63
CA GLU A 187 1.15 23.42 -1.91
C GLU A 187 1.53 21.98 -1.52
N PHE A 188 0.93 21.40 -0.48
CA PHE A 188 1.15 19.98 -0.12
C PHE A 188 0.51 19.04 -1.14
N VAL A 189 -0.66 19.44 -1.65
CA VAL A 189 -1.37 18.67 -2.70
C VAL A 189 -0.63 18.72 -4.03
N GLU A 190 -0.09 19.88 -4.40
CA GLU A 190 0.72 20.07 -5.60
C GLU A 190 2.03 19.27 -5.50
N GLU A 191 2.71 19.31 -4.34
CA GLU A 191 3.91 18.51 -4.10
C GLU A 191 3.62 17.01 -4.20
N ALA A 192 2.56 16.53 -3.56
CA ALA A 192 2.15 15.13 -3.67
C ALA A 192 1.87 14.74 -5.13
N THR A 193 1.21 15.59 -5.89
CA THR A 193 0.96 15.38 -7.32
C THR A 193 2.25 15.32 -8.11
N TYR A 194 3.18 16.24 -7.85
CA TYR A 194 4.51 16.24 -8.48
C TYR A 194 5.28 14.95 -8.21
N GLN A 195 5.25 14.46 -6.97
CA GLN A 195 5.92 13.21 -6.61
C GLN A 195 5.37 12.01 -7.39
N PHE A 196 4.05 11.89 -7.57
CA PHE A 196 3.47 10.84 -8.43
C PHE A 196 3.98 10.92 -9.86
N LEU A 197 4.07 12.11 -10.44
CA LEU A 197 4.55 12.31 -11.80
C LEU A 197 6.04 11.98 -11.92
N LEU A 198 6.84 12.44 -10.95
CA LEU A 198 8.29 12.23 -10.95
C LEU A 198 8.66 10.76 -10.75
N HIS A 199 8.03 10.07 -9.80
CA HIS A 199 8.24 8.63 -9.61
C HIS A 199 7.85 7.85 -10.86
N ASN A 200 6.75 8.19 -11.51
CA ASN A 200 6.39 7.56 -12.79
C ASN A 200 7.45 7.79 -13.87
N GLN A 201 8.04 8.98 -13.94
CA GLN A 201 9.07 9.29 -14.92
C GLN A 201 10.31 8.39 -14.81
N TYR A 202 10.75 8.10 -13.57
CA TYR A 202 12.01 7.40 -13.31
C TYR A 202 11.85 5.91 -13.02
N LEU A 203 10.70 5.49 -12.51
CA LEU A 203 10.50 4.11 -12.07
C LEU A 203 9.67 3.27 -13.05
N MET A 204 8.80 3.86 -13.87
CA MET A 204 7.98 3.08 -14.78
C MET A 204 8.81 2.58 -15.97
N ASP A 205 8.89 1.25 -16.13
CA ASP A 205 9.39 0.64 -17.35
C ASP A 205 8.32 0.71 -18.45
N ARG A 206 8.51 1.59 -19.40
CA ARG A 206 7.55 1.83 -20.50
C ARG A 206 7.44 0.66 -21.48
N LYS A 207 8.39 -0.30 -21.46
CA LYS A 207 8.34 -1.46 -22.34
C LYS A 207 7.42 -2.54 -21.77
N SER A 208 7.57 -2.85 -20.49
CA SER A 208 6.73 -3.85 -19.81
C SER A 208 5.45 -3.27 -19.25
N GLY A 209 5.43 -2.00 -18.85
CA GLY A 209 4.35 -1.38 -18.10
C GLY A 209 4.41 -1.63 -16.59
N LEU A 210 5.42 -2.35 -16.13
CA LEU A 210 5.72 -2.57 -14.71
C LEU A 210 6.63 -1.47 -14.17
N TRP A 211 6.90 -1.48 -12.88
CA TRP A 211 7.74 -0.50 -12.21
C TRP A 211 8.99 -1.15 -11.67
N PHE A 212 10.12 -0.44 -11.80
CA PHE A 212 11.35 -0.77 -11.08
C PHE A 212 11.20 -0.39 -9.61
N HIS A 213 11.82 -1.15 -8.72
CA HIS A 213 11.81 -0.89 -7.28
C HIS A 213 12.32 0.52 -6.94
N GLY A 214 13.36 1.00 -7.64
CA GLY A 214 13.89 2.31 -7.39
C GLY A 214 14.74 2.88 -8.53
N TRP A 215 15.14 4.14 -8.33
CA TRP A 215 16.06 4.89 -9.15
C TRP A 215 17.09 5.58 -8.26
N THR A 216 18.34 5.62 -8.67
CA THR A 216 19.36 6.48 -8.07
C THR A 216 19.85 7.52 -9.08
N PHE A 217 19.97 8.78 -8.63
CA PHE A 217 20.61 9.84 -9.41
C PHE A 217 22.13 9.72 -9.38
N ASP A 218 22.71 9.07 -8.37
CA ASP A 218 24.10 8.69 -8.36
C ASP A 218 24.32 7.55 -9.38
N GLY A 219 24.92 7.86 -10.51
CA GLY A 219 25.12 6.90 -11.58
C GLY A 219 23.93 6.72 -12.54
N GLN A 220 22.76 7.29 -12.26
CA GLN A 220 21.58 7.33 -13.15
C GLN A 220 21.12 5.94 -13.64
N HIS A 221 20.67 5.09 -12.72
CA HIS A 221 20.21 3.74 -13.03
C HIS A 221 19.12 3.25 -12.07
N ASN A 222 18.45 2.16 -12.44
CA ASN A 222 17.43 1.47 -11.64
C ASN A 222 17.98 0.28 -10.83
N PHE A 223 19.21 0.36 -10.34
CA PHE A 223 19.87 -0.71 -9.59
C PHE A 223 19.89 -2.03 -10.36
N ALA A 224 19.29 -3.10 -9.81
CA ALA A 224 19.12 -4.40 -10.46
C ALA A 224 18.05 -4.41 -11.57
N GLU A 225 17.39 -3.29 -11.84
CA GLU A 225 16.19 -3.23 -12.70
C GLU A 225 15.09 -4.20 -12.24
N ALA A 226 15.01 -4.46 -10.93
CA ALA A 226 14.06 -5.39 -10.34
C ALA A 226 12.63 -4.86 -10.46
N ARG A 227 11.77 -5.59 -11.14
CA ARG A 227 10.32 -5.37 -11.16
C ARG A 227 9.70 -6.10 -9.97
N TRP A 228 10.03 -5.58 -8.80
CA TRP A 228 9.64 -6.18 -7.53
C TRP A 228 8.15 -6.09 -7.28
N ALA A 229 7.52 -7.22 -6.97
CA ALA A 229 6.07 -7.33 -6.92
C ALA A 229 5.43 -6.44 -5.83
N ARG A 230 5.95 -6.47 -4.57
CA ARG A 230 5.35 -5.66 -3.51
C ARG A 230 5.51 -4.17 -3.76
N GLY A 231 6.64 -3.73 -4.32
CA GLY A 231 6.82 -2.37 -4.78
C GLY A 231 5.76 -1.97 -5.81
N ASN A 232 5.62 -2.76 -6.87
CA ASN A 232 4.55 -2.57 -7.85
C ASN A 232 3.15 -2.54 -7.23
N SER A 233 2.90 -3.32 -6.18
CA SER A 233 1.60 -3.35 -5.52
C SER A 233 1.28 -2.03 -4.80
N TRP A 234 2.29 -1.33 -4.28
CA TRP A 234 2.08 -0.01 -3.68
C TRP A 234 1.50 1.00 -4.66
N LEU A 235 1.95 0.98 -5.93
CA LEU A 235 1.41 1.84 -6.98
C LEU A 235 -0.02 1.43 -7.37
N THR A 236 -0.28 0.13 -7.43
CA THR A 236 -1.62 -0.40 -7.72
C THR A 236 -2.62 -0.01 -6.62
N ILE A 237 -2.16 0.12 -5.37
CA ILE A 237 -2.95 0.65 -4.24
C ILE A 237 -3.05 2.17 -4.31
N ALA A 238 -1.89 2.86 -4.38
CA ALA A 238 -1.81 4.31 -4.18
C ALA A 238 -2.47 5.11 -5.32
N ILE A 239 -2.34 4.69 -6.58
CA ILE A 239 -2.89 5.46 -7.71
C ILE A 239 -4.41 5.59 -7.65
N PRO A 240 -5.22 4.51 -7.50
CA PRO A 240 -6.68 4.67 -7.40
C PRO A 240 -7.09 5.39 -6.11
N ASP A 241 -6.35 5.21 -5.00
CA ASP A 241 -6.61 5.90 -3.74
C ASP A 241 -6.32 7.40 -3.86
N PHE A 242 -5.22 7.77 -4.52
CA PHE A 242 -4.87 9.16 -4.77
C PHE A 242 -5.89 9.86 -5.67
N ILE A 243 -6.31 9.22 -6.77
CA ILE A 243 -7.32 9.77 -7.68
C ILE A 243 -8.66 9.96 -6.95
N GLU A 244 -9.05 9.01 -6.09
CA GLU A 244 -10.25 9.15 -5.26
C GLU A 244 -10.11 10.29 -4.26
N LEU A 245 -8.97 10.38 -3.57
CA LEU A 245 -8.67 11.45 -2.62
C LEU A 245 -8.71 12.83 -3.27
N MET A 246 -8.09 12.99 -4.44
CA MET A 246 -8.04 14.27 -5.16
C MET A 246 -9.40 14.69 -5.71
N ASN A 247 -10.31 13.76 -5.92
CA ASN A 247 -11.65 14.01 -6.46
C ASN A 247 -11.67 14.90 -7.71
N TRP A 248 -10.66 14.76 -8.56
CA TRP A 248 -10.55 15.53 -9.79
C TRP A 248 -11.67 15.19 -10.79
N PRO A 249 -12.16 16.19 -11.57
CA PRO A 249 -13.10 15.92 -12.63
C PRO A 249 -12.50 14.99 -13.71
N GLU A 250 -13.36 14.31 -14.47
CA GLU A 250 -12.92 13.30 -15.45
C GLU A 250 -11.92 13.83 -16.47
N GLN A 251 -12.04 15.11 -16.83
CA GLN A 251 -11.20 15.76 -17.84
C GLN A 251 -9.85 16.25 -17.30
N HIS A 252 -9.64 16.17 -15.97
CA HIS A 252 -8.41 16.65 -15.36
C HIS A 252 -7.19 15.91 -15.94
N ALA A 253 -6.18 16.64 -16.41
CA ALA A 253 -5.04 16.08 -17.12
C ALA A 253 -4.28 15.02 -16.31
N THR A 254 -3.97 15.33 -15.04
CA THR A 254 -3.25 14.42 -14.15
C THR A 254 -4.06 13.17 -13.85
N ARG A 255 -5.37 13.29 -13.60
CA ARG A 255 -6.26 12.13 -13.42
C ARG A 255 -6.22 11.20 -14.63
N ARG A 256 -6.38 11.74 -15.83
CA ARG A 256 -6.32 10.96 -17.09
C ARG A 256 -4.98 10.27 -17.26
N TYR A 257 -3.89 10.98 -16.95
CA TYR A 257 -2.54 10.44 -17.03
C TYR A 257 -2.34 9.27 -16.05
N LEU A 258 -2.69 9.45 -14.78
CA LEU A 258 -2.54 8.41 -13.77
C LEU A 258 -3.43 7.19 -14.02
N LEU A 259 -4.63 7.40 -14.59
CA LEU A 259 -5.49 6.28 -15.01
C LEU A 259 -4.87 5.48 -16.16
N GLN A 260 -4.21 6.13 -17.11
CA GLN A 260 -3.49 5.45 -18.17
C GLN A 260 -2.28 4.67 -17.62
N VAL A 261 -1.56 5.24 -16.69
CA VAL A 261 -0.44 4.58 -15.99
C VAL A 261 -0.93 3.33 -15.27
N LEU A 262 -2.01 3.44 -14.49
CA LEU A 262 -2.61 2.31 -13.77
C LEU A 262 -3.09 1.21 -14.73
N GLU A 263 -3.81 1.56 -15.79
CA GLU A 263 -4.28 0.56 -16.76
C GLU A 263 -3.13 -0.14 -17.48
N THR A 264 -2.05 0.58 -17.77
CA THR A 264 -0.85 0.01 -18.37
C THR A 264 -0.20 -1.01 -17.43
N GLN A 265 -0.09 -0.69 -16.13
CA GLN A 265 0.42 -1.61 -15.13
C GLN A 265 -0.50 -2.83 -14.96
N VAL A 266 -1.82 -2.63 -14.84
CA VAL A 266 -2.77 -3.74 -14.65
C VAL A 266 -2.77 -4.68 -15.85
N ARG A 267 -2.60 -4.17 -17.07
CA ARG A 267 -2.44 -4.99 -18.28
C ARG A 267 -1.20 -5.86 -18.21
N ALA A 268 -0.06 -5.30 -17.78
CA ALA A 268 1.18 -6.05 -17.59
C ALA A 268 1.03 -7.11 -16.49
N LEU A 269 0.41 -6.75 -15.36
CA LEU A 269 0.11 -7.69 -14.27
C LEU A 269 -0.77 -8.85 -14.73
N ALA A 270 -1.77 -8.60 -15.57
CA ALA A 270 -2.62 -9.66 -16.13
C ALA A 270 -1.85 -10.66 -16.99
N GLN A 271 -0.76 -10.23 -17.65
CA GLN A 271 0.08 -11.07 -18.48
C GLN A 271 1.06 -11.95 -17.69
N CYS A 272 1.48 -11.50 -16.50
CA CYS A 272 2.45 -12.23 -15.66
C CYS A 272 1.83 -12.87 -14.42
N GLN A 273 0.49 -12.92 -14.32
CA GLN A 273 -0.19 -13.61 -13.23
C GLN A 273 -0.01 -15.12 -13.36
N HIS A 274 0.47 -15.75 -12.30
CA HIS A 274 0.60 -17.21 -12.23
C HIS A 274 -0.79 -17.88 -12.17
N GLU A 275 -0.88 -19.16 -12.58
CA GLU A 275 -2.13 -19.94 -12.59
C GLU A 275 -2.80 -20.06 -11.20
N SER A 276 -2.01 -20.02 -10.12
CA SER A 276 -2.52 -19.98 -8.73
C SER A 276 -3.17 -18.66 -8.33
N GLY A 277 -3.20 -17.67 -9.22
CA GLY A 277 -3.68 -16.33 -8.94
C GLY A 277 -2.66 -15.40 -8.30
N LEU A 278 -1.52 -15.91 -7.81
CA LEU A 278 -0.44 -15.13 -7.23
C LEU A 278 0.45 -14.53 -8.32
N TRP A 279 1.38 -13.66 -7.89
CA TRP A 279 2.51 -13.19 -8.69
C TRP A 279 3.83 -13.59 -8.06
N HIS A 280 4.83 -13.75 -8.90
CA HIS A 280 6.21 -13.94 -8.49
C HIS A 280 6.77 -12.69 -7.83
N THR A 281 7.72 -12.84 -6.90
CA THR A 281 8.36 -11.68 -6.24
C THR A 281 9.08 -10.76 -7.22
N LEU A 282 9.62 -11.30 -8.32
CA LEU A 282 10.06 -10.59 -9.51
C LEU A 282 9.03 -10.87 -10.62
N LEU A 283 8.27 -9.85 -11.02
CA LEU A 283 7.08 -9.99 -11.87
C LEU A 283 7.37 -10.58 -13.26
N ASP A 284 8.57 -10.42 -13.75
CA ASP A 284 9.05 -10.90 -15.05
C ASP A 284 10.00 -12.12 -14.95
N ASP A 285 10.04 -12.77 -13.76
CA ASP A 285 10.90 -13.93 -13.49
C ASP A 285 10.08 -15.06 -12.88
N ASN A 286 9.71 -16.02 -13.73
CA ASN A 286 8.92 -17.18 -13.33
C ASN A 286 9.69 -18.20 -12.46
N ASP A 287 11.00 -18.07 -12.33
CA ASP A 287 11.82 -18.91 -11.46
C ASP A 287 11.91 -18.35 -10.03
N SER A 288 11.48 -17.10 -9.81
CA SER A 288 11.37 -16.53 -8.48
C SER A 288 10.13 -17.08 -7.75
N TYR A 289 10.11 -17.03 -6.41
CA TYR A 289 8.99 -17.55 -5.63
C TYR A 289 7.71 -16.71 -5.77
N LEU A 290 6.56 -17.34 -5.56
CA LEU A 290 5.25 -16.68 -5.51
C LEU A 290 5.08 -15.95 -4.17
N GLU A 291 4.49 -14.72 -4.21
CA GLU A 291 4.43 -13.80 -3.09
C GLU A 291 2.99 -13.33 -2.83
N ALA A 292 2.53 -13.50 -1.59
CA ALA A 292 1.13 -13.29 -1.25
C ALA A 292 0.79 -11.85 -0.87
N SER A 293 1.71 -11.08 -0.26
CA SER A 293 1.41 -9.69 0.14
C SER A 293 1.22 -8.77 -1.06
N ALA A 294 2.10 -8.87 -2.06
CA ALA A 294 1.94 -8.16 -3.33
C ALA A 294 0.63 -8.54 -4.03
N THR A 295 0.32 -9.85 -4.02
CA THR A 295 -0.94 -10.36 -4.59
C THR A 295 -2.15 -9.71 -3.93
N ALA A 296 -2.16 -9.57 -2.60
CA ALA A 296 -3.23 -8.90 -1.88
C ALA A 296 -3.34 -7.40 -2.26
N GLY A 297 -2.20 -6.72 -2.41
CA GLY A 297 -2.15 -5.32 -2.86
C GLY A 297 -2.69 -5.15 -4.28
N PHE A 298 -2.29 -6.03 -5.21
CA PHE A 298 -2.81 -6.04 -6.58
C PHE A 298 -4.32 -6.29 -6.61
N ALA A 299 -4.80 -7.30 -5.86
CA ALA A 299 -6.22 -7.60 -5.77
C ALA A 299 -7.02 -6.39 -5.27
N TYR A 300 -6.57 -5.73 -4.20
CA TYR A 300 -7.21 -4.51 -3.68
C TYR A 300 -7.30 -3.43 -4.76
N GLY A 301 -6.17 -3.06 -5.34
CA GLY A 301 -6.11 -1.94 -6.26
C GLY A 301 -6.90 -2.18 -7.55
N ILE A 302 -6.84 -3.41 -8.10
CA ILE A 302 -7.60 -3.79 -9.30
C ILE A 302 -9.11 -3.80 -9.00
N LEU A 303 -9.55 -4.41 -7.88
CA LEU A 303 -10.96 -4.42 -7.47
C LEU A 303 -11.49 -3.00 -7.29
N LYS A 304 -10.75 -2.15 -6.60
CA LYS A 304 -11.12 -0.74 -6.39
C LYS A 304 -11.18 0.02 -7.70
N ALA A 305 -10.20 -0.14 -8.56
CA ALA A 305 -10.16 0.53 -9.86
C ALA A 305 -11.33 0.12 -10.77
N ILE A 306 -11.70 -1.16 -10.76
CA ILE A 306 -12.89 -1.66 -11.48
C ILE A 306 -14.17 -1.05 -10.88
N ARG A 307 -14.34 -1.07 -9.56
CA ARG A 307 -15.50 -0.51 -8.86
C ARG A 307 -15.66 0.97 -9.13
N LYS A 308 -14.56 1.72 -9.11
CA LYS A 308 -14.54 3.17 -9.40
C LYS A 308 -14.64 3.48 -10.91
N ARG A 309 -14.68 2.48 -11.77
CA ARG A 309 -14.68 2.62 -13.23
C ARG A 309 -13.43 3.33 -13.76
N TYR A 310 -12.31 3.14 -13.10
CA TYR A 310 -11.02 3.67 -13.50
C TYR A 310 -10.35 2.82 -14.59
N ILE A 311 -10.61 1.52 -14.59
CA ILE A 311 -10.16 0.55 -15.58
C ILE A 311 -11.32 -0.33 -16.06
N SER A 312 -11.09 -1.10 -17.15
CA SER A 312 -12.09 -2.01 -17.71
C SER A 312 -12.45 -3.14 -16.73
N ARG A 313 -13.72 -3.56 -16.77
CA ARG A 313 -14.19 -4.76 -16.07
C ARG A 313 -13.61 -6.07 -16.64
N ASP A 314 -12.96 -6.02 -17.79
CA ASP A 314 -12.29 -7.18 -18.38
C ASP A 314 -11.17 -7.72 -17.47
N TYR A 315 -10.68 -6.89 -16.54
CA TYR A 315 -9.70 -7.31 -15.53
C TYR A 315 -10.30 -7.99 -14.28
N THR A 316 -11.64 -8.12 -14.20
CA THR A 316 -12.29 -8.81 -13.08
C THR A 316 -11.75 -10.22 -12.82
N PRO A 317 -11.55 -11.09 -13.83
CA PRO A 317 -10.98 -12.42 -13.59
C PRO A 317 -9.57 -12.41 -13.00
N VAL A 318 -8.76 -11.38 -13.30
CA VAL A 318 -7.42 -11.21 -12.71
C VAL A 318 -7.52 -10.95 -11.22
N ALA A 319 -8.40 -10.01 -10.83
CA ALA A 319 -8.62 -9.66 -9.43
C ALA A 319 -9.24 -10.82 -8.63
N GLU A 320 -10.17 -11.56 -9.21
CA GLU A 320 -10.84 -12.70 -8.56
C GLU A 320 -9.88 -13.86 -8.32
N ARG A 321 -9.04 -14.21 -9.32
CA ARG A 321 -7.98 -15.23 -9.10
C ARG A 321 -6.98 -14.79 -8.04
N ALA A 322 -6.59 -13.51 -8.02
CA ALA A 322 -5.72 -12.98 -7.00
C ALA A 322 -6.34 -13.07 -5.60
N LEU A 323 -7.60 -12.69 -5.47
CA LEU A 323 -8.35 -12.80 -4.21
C LEU A 323 -8.43 -14.25 -3.74
N GLN A 324 -8.73 -15.20 -4.64
CA GLN A 324 -8.73 -16.63 -4.33
C GLN A 324 -7.36 -17.08 -3.82
N GLY A 325 -6.29 -16.70 -4.53
CA GLY A 325 -4.92 -17.00 -4.11
C GLY A 325 -4.57 -16.46 -2.74
N VAL A 326 -5.03 -15.25 -2.38
CA VAL A 326 -4.86 -14.66 -1.04
C VAL A 326 -5.64 -15.45 0.01
N ILE A 327 -6.92 -15.75 -0.24
CA ILE A 327 -7.76 -16.50 0.72
C ILE A 327 -7.14 -17.86 1.05
N GLU A 328 -6.62 -18.58 0.07
CA GLU A 328 -5.97 -19.88 0.24
C GLU A 328 -4.66 -19.83 1.04
N ARG A 329 -4.04 -18.66 1.16
CA ARG A 329 -2.81 -18.46 1.96
C ARG A 329 -3.06 -17.90 3.35
N ILE A 330 -4.32 -17.62 3.70
CA ILE A 330 -4.67 -17.24 5.07
C ILE A 330 -4.94 -18.52 5.87
N ASN A 331 -4.09 -18.78 6.85
CA ASN A 331 -4.23 -19.94 7.72
C ASN A 331 -5.33 -19.77 8.77
N ASP A 332 -5.56 -20.82 9.58
CA ASP A 332 -6.60 -20.82 10.62
C ASP A 332 -6.35 -19.79 11.73
N ALA A 333 -5.12 -19.35 11.93
CA ALA A 333 -4.75 -18.29 12.86
C ALA A 333 -4.99 -16.87 12.31
N GLY A 334 -5.32 -16.76 11.01
CA GLY A 334 -5.52 -15.46 10.34
C GLY A 334 -4.23 -14.86 9.78
N GLU A 335 -3.15 -15.61 9.73
CA GLU A 335 -1.89 -15.18 9.11
C GLU A 335 -1.95 -15.33 7.61
N LEU A 336 -1.50 -14.31 6.88
CA LEU A 336 -1.16 -14.48 5.47
C LEU A 336 0.23 -15.11 5.37
N THR A 337 0.30 -16.32 4.85
CA THR A 337 1.54 -17.06 4.59
C THR A 337 2.17 -16.66 3.25
N GLN A 338 3.38 -17.10 2.94
CA GLN A 338 4.12 -16.75 1.72
C GLN A 338 4.33 -15.22 1.54
N VAL A 339 4.64 -14.53 2.61
CA VAL A 339 4.94 -13.11 2.62
C VAL A 339 6.46 -12.92 2.63
N THR A 340 6.98 -12.15 1.69
CA THR A 340 8.39 -11.77 1.65
C THR A 340 8.74 -10.88 2.83
N PHE A 341 9.83 -11.18 3.53
CA PHE A 341 10.39 -10.30 4.58
C PHE A 341 10.69 -8.89 4.04
N GLY A 342 10.92 -7.94 4.94
CA GLY A 342 11.28 -6.56 4.60
C GLY A 342 12.41 -6.52 3.57
N THR A 343 12.17 -5.86 2.44
CA THR A 343 13.05 -5.91 1.27
C THR A 343 13.70 -4.56 1.07
N ALA A 344 15.01 -4.50 1.27
CA ALA A 344 15.82 -3.33 0.92
C ALA A 344 16.08 -3.28 -0.60
N MET A 345 16.75 -2.23 -1.04
CA MET A 345 17.17 -2.11 -2.44
C MET A 345 18.28 -3.11 -2.76
N GLY A 346 18.02 -4.02 -3.69
CA GLY A 346 19.00 -4.97 -4.21
C GLY A 346 19.76 -4.43 -5.42
N ASN A 347 21.05 -4.75 -5.50
CA ASN A 347 21.90 -4.41 -6.65
C ASN A 347 21.95 -5.51 -7.71
N ASP A 348 21.36 -6.67 -7.42
CA ASP A 348 21.19 -7.79 -8.34
C ASP A 348 19.84 -8.49 -8.09
N LEU A 349 19.40 -9.29 -9.07
CA LEU A 349 18.11 -9.99 -8.97
C LEU A 349 18.16 -11.19 -8.01
N ASP A 350 19.34 -11.76 -7.76
CA ASP A 350 19.48 -12.89 -6.83
C ASP A 350 19.19 -12.48 -5.40
N TYR A 351 19.50 -11.23 -5.02
CA TYR A 351 19.07 -10.67 -3.74
C TYR A 351 17.55 -10.85 -3.52
N TYR A 352 16.73 -10.47 -4.49
CA TYR A 352 15.26 -10.57 -4.38
C TYR A 352 14.77 -12.01 -4.33
N ARG A 353 15.43 -12.95 -5.04
CA ARG A 353 15.09 -14.38 -5.03
C ARG A 353 15.40 -15.04 -3.68
N GLN A 354 16.31 -14.47 -2.89
CA GLN A 354 16.79 -15.03 -1.63
C GLN A 354 16.16 -14.41 -0.39
N VAL A 355 15.38 -13.33 -0.52
CA VAL A 355 14.68 -12.74 0.64
C VAL A 355 13.72 -13.79 1.22
N PRO A 356 13.80 -14.13 2.52
CA PRO A 356 13.02 -15.23 3.08
C PRO A 356 11.53 -14.92 3.11
N LEU A 357 10.74 -15.99 2.98
CA LEU A 357 9.29 -15.95 3.21
C LEU A 357 9.00 -16.17 4.69
N THR A 358 8.13 -15.33 5.25
CA THR A 358 7.71 -15.40 6.65
C THR A 358 6.31 -14.79 6.82
N SER A 359 5.72 -14.90 8.03
CA SER A 359 4.51 -14.15 8.37
C SER A 359 4.91 -12.79 8.93
N MET A 360 4.42 -11.73 8.31
CA MET A 360 4.69 -10.35 8.71
C MET A 360 3.39 -9.55 8.78
N PRO A 361 3.27 -8.57 9.70
CA PRO A 361 2.01 -7.82 9.91
C PRO A 361 1.52 -7.10 8.66
N TYR A 362 2.41 -6.67 7.77
CA TYR A 362 1.97 -6.07 6.50
C TYR A 362 1.30 -7.08 5.54
N GLY A 363 1.57 -8.37 5.68
CA GLY A 363 0.81 -9.41 4.96
C GLY A 363 -0.66 -9.37 5.37
N GLN A 364 -0.94 -9.42 6.67
CA GLN A 364 -2.29 -9.31 7.22
C GLN A 364 -2.92 -7.95 6.88
N ALA A 365 -2.14 -6.86 6.92
CA ALA A 365 -2.61 -5.53 6.57
C ALA A 365 -3.09 -5.45 5.10
N MET A 366 -2.31 -5.98 4.16
CA MET A 366 -2.65 -6.00 2.75
C MET A 366 -3.81 -6.96 2.46
N ALA A 367 -3.85 -8.12 3.12
CA ALA A 367 -5.01 -9.03 3.06
C ALA A 367 -6.28 -8.36 3.57
N LEU A 368 -6.20 -7.60 4.68
CA LEU A 368 -7.33 -6.86 5.23
C LEU A 368 -7.87 -5.82 4.23
N LEU A 369 -6.99 -5.06 3.56
CA LEU A 369 -7.39 -4.14 2.49
C LEU A 369 -8.13 -4.87 1.37
N CYS A 370 -7.55 -5.97 0.86
CA CYS A 370 -8.09 -6.78 -0.22
C CYS A 370 -9.49 -7.35 0.13
N LEU A 371 -9.60 -8.02 1.28
CA LEU A 371 -10.85 -8.64 1.74
C LEU A 371 -11.93 -7.59 2.01
N THR A 372 -11.54 -6.43 2.53
CA THR A 372 -12.46 -5.32 2.79
C THR A 372 -12.99 -4.71 1.50
N GLU A 373 -12.14 -4.50 0.49
CA GLU A 373 -12.60 -4.03 -0.81
C GLU A 373 -13.56 -5.04 -1.46
N TYR A 374 -13.24 -6.32 -1.34
CA TYR A 374 -14.10 -7.38 -1.84
C TYR A 374 -15.45 -7.46 -1.10
N LEU A 375 -15.50 -7.18 0.21
CA LEU A 375 -16.75 -7.11 0.96
C LEU A 375 -17.76 -6.13 0.37
N ARG A 376 -17.31 -5.11 -0.38
CA ARG A 376 -18.17 -4.15 -1.09
C ARG A 376 -19.06 -4.78 -2.16
N VAL A 377 -18.72 -5.98 -2.63
CA VAL A 377 -19.59 -6.72 -3.57
C VAL A 377 -20.93 -7.07 -2.94
N TYR A 378 -21.01 -7.15 -1.60
CA TYR A 378 -22.21 -7.50 -0.85
C TYR A 378 -22.96 -6.28 -0.28
N LEU A 379 -22.52 -5.09 -0.58
CA LEU A 379 -23.12 -3.83 -0.13
C LEU A 379 -23.69 -3.08 -1.33
#